data_458ac29c17a93e9ae79472270a27c4ce
#
_entry.id   458ac29c17a93e9ae79472270a27c4ce
#
_cell.length_a   1.000
_cell.length_b   1.000
_cell.length_c   1.000
_cell.angle_alpha   90.00
_cell.angle_beta   90.00
_cell.angle_gamma   90.00
#
_symmetry.space_group_name_H-M   'P 1'
#
loop_
_entity.id
_entity.type
_entity.pdbx_description
1 polymer ?
#
loop_
_entity_poly.entity_id
_entity_poly.type
_entity_poly.pdbx_seq_one_letter_code
_entity_poly.pdbx_strand_id
1 'polypeptide(L)'
;MKWKIAAILLLAIIVISGVYGWHEYQNFNAVPHTRLAAGSYYPEMLPDEYHHYLQIPINHQDPSLGNFTDFYLLNPEFIAGDNVVFWLCDNQQEAVGLTTSWRDFDASLGGLSYVLIGNRGVSPTLFPEVFDKDGSVNYTLAMKLYGSNEQIDDIEAIRRDMQKKGLLPKNGKIMVYGRSGGGVLVQQYLDKYGDHVSRALIEASGGPDLAREHNTTFNKNTYESNPAVASSYFALAQKGDATASLAFMLFMIGQGGDVDLQEKIADSRTNNSSLGDKFTYMKSWLVPSYNFPLVYSLFNVPRELEVKVRLYELMAEDLENYHPASSKEVCLAIEWAKVLLADFIKAREKGEIPTTQINLNRSRYKGEVMVWSGTGDQVCAVEMGQWVS
;
A
#
# COMPACT_ATOMS: atom_id res chain seq x y z
N MET A 1 -24.16 45.25 4.03
CA MET A 1 -24.54 44.16 4.96
C MET A 1 -24.16 42.79 4.40
N LYS A 2 -24.53 42.44 3.18
CA LYS A 2 -24.25 41.11 2.56
C LYS A 2 -22.75 40.71 2.53
N TRP A 3 -21.85 41.63 2.20
CA TRP A 3 -20.41 41.39 2.17
C TRP A 3 -19.80 41.13 3.57
N LYS A 4 -20.30 41.79 4.62
CA LYS A 4 -19.83 41.52 5.99
C LYS A 4 -20.25 40.13 6.46
N ILE A 5 -21.46 39.69 6.10
CA ILE A 5 -21.93 38.31 6.40
C ILE A 5 -21.08 37.28 5.65
N ALA A 6 -20.84 37.52 4.36
CA ALA A 6 -19.99 36.60 3.58
C ALA A 6 -18.55 36.51 4.14
N ALA A 7 -17.96 37.61 4.56
CA ALA A 7 -16.64 37.61 5.19
C ALA A 7 -16.62 36.88 6.54
N ILE A 8 -17.66 37.01 7.35
CA ILE A 8 -17.80 36.28 8.62
C ILE A 8 -17.95 34.79 8.39
N LEU A 9 -18.77 34.39 7.39
CA LEU A 9 -18.94 32.99 7.04
C LEU A 9 -17.63 32.38 6.52
N LEU A 10 -16.90 33.10 5.67
CA LEU A 10 -15.60 32.64 5.17
C LEU A 10 -14.59 32.48 6.30
N LEU A 11 -14.53 33.43 7.23
CA LEU A 11 -13.66 33.37 8.40
C LEU A 11 -14.04 32.18 9.29
N ALA A 12 -15.34 31.94 9.51
CA ALA A 12 -15.81 30.78 10.28
C ALA A 12 -15.42 29.45 9.62
N ILE A 13 -15.54 29.32 8.29
CA ILE A 13 -15.11 28.15 7.55
C ILE A 13 -13.59 27.93 7.72
N ILE A 14 -12.78 28.98 7.58
CA ILE A 14 -11.32 28.90 7.75
C ILE A 14 -10.96 28.44 9.17
N VAL A 15 -11.61 28.99 10.18
CA VAL A 15 -11.36 28.62 11.59
C VAL A 15 -11.78 27.18 11.86
N ILE A 16 -12.97 26.77 11.40
CA ILE A 16 -13.47 25.40 11.58
C ILE A 16 -12.54 24.41 10.87
N SER A 17 -12.16 24.70 9.62
CA SER A 17 -11.22 23.85 8.87
C SER A 17 -9.85 23.80 9.53
N GLY A 18 -9.36 24.90 10.10
CA GLY A 18 -8.11 24.94 10.85
C GLY A 18 -8.16 24.13 12.14
N VAL A 19 -9.25 24.22 12.90
CA VAL A 19 -9.45 23.43 14.12
C VAL A 19 -9.57 21.94 13.79
N TYR A 20 -10.36 21.61 12.76
CA TYR A 20 -10.49 20.22 12.32
C TYR A 20 -9.15 19.66 11.83
N GLY A 21 -8.45 20.40 10.97
CA GLY A 21 -7.11 19.99 10.49
C GLY A 21 -6.09 19.85 11.62
N TRP A 22 -6.13 20.71 12.65
CA TRP A 22 -5.30 20.57 13.84
C TRP A 22 -5.66 19.31 14.67
N HIS A 23 -6.94 19.05 14.84
CA HIS A 23 -7.41 17.84 15.53
C HIS A 23 -6.95 16.57 14.81
N GLU A 24 -7.14 16.51 13.49
CA GLU A 24 -6.67 15.39 12.68
C GLU A 24 -5.13 15.26 12.74
N TYR A 25 -4.41 16.38 12.67
CA TYR A 25 -2.95 16.39 12.85
C TYR A 25 -2.53 15.77 14.19
N GLN A 26 -3.20 16.13 15.29
CA GLN A 26 -2.90 15.56 16.62
C GLN A 26 -3.21 14.06 16.65
N ASN A 27 -4.32 13.64 16.05
CA ASN A 27 -4.68 12.23 15.97
C ASN A 27 -3.68 11.42 15.14
N PHE A 28 -3.25 11.96 14.01
CA PHE A 28 -2.25 11.33 13.14
C PHE A 28 -0.88 11.18 13.81
N ASN A 29 -0.49 12.12 14.63
CA ASN A 29 0.79 12.09 15.35
C ASN A 29 0.70 11.44 16.73
N ALA A 30 -0.47 10.95 17.13
CA ALA A 30 -0.62 10.26 18.40
C ALA A 30 0.16 8.92 18.38
N VAL A 31 1.20 8.84 19.19
CA VAL A 31 1.93 7.59 19.41
C VAL A 31 1.13 6.72 20.38
N PRO A 32 0.84 5.46 20.05
CA PRO A 32 0.15 4.58 20.98
C PRO A 32 1.07 4.24 22.16
N HIS A 33 0.56 4.42 23.38
CA HIS A 33 1.31 4.13 24.60
C HIS A 33 0.98 2.77 25.21
N THR A 34 -0.21 2.25 24.89
CA THR A 34 -0.68 0.96 25.41
C THR A 34 -1.46 0.23 24.33
N ARG A 35 -1.36 -1.09 24.33
CA ARG A 35 -2.23 -1.97 23.58
C ARG A 35 -3.43 -2.38 24.41
N LEU A 36 -4.53 -2.74 23.75
CA LEU A 36 -5.60 -3.44 24.45
C LEU A 36 -5.10 -4.81 24.92
N ALA A 37 -5.55 -5.21 26.11
CA ALA A 37 -5.27 -6.56 26.61
C ALA A 37 -5.78 -7.62 25.65
N ALA A 38 -5.10 -8.76 25.60
CA ALA A 38 -5.54 -9.89 24.80
C ALA A 38 -6.99 -10.28 25.14
N GLY A 39 -7.82 -10.49 24.14
CA GLY A 39 -9.26 -10.79 24.30
C GLY A 39 -10.15 -9.56 24.49
N SER A 40 -9.59 -8.36 24.61
CA SER A 40 -10.37 -7.13 24.63
C SER A 40 -10.70 -6.69 23.20
N TYR A 41 -11.85 -6.04 23.02
CA TYR A 41 -12.25 -5.44 21.77
C TYR A 41 -11.82 -3.98 21.72
N TYR A 42 -11.38 -3.54 20.56
CA TYR A 42 -11.21 -2.12 20.30
C TYR A 42 -12.57 -1.43 20.24
N PRO A 43 -12.69 -0.15 20.62
CA PRO A 43 -13.97 0.55 20.60
C PRO A 43 -14.64 0.58 19.22
N GLU A 44 -13.83 0.52 18.16
CA GLU A 44 -14.27 0.54 16.76
C GLU A 44 -14.70 -0.84 16.24
N MET A 45 -14.48 -1.92 16.97
CA MET A 45 -14.86 -3.26 16.54
C MET A 45 -16.39 -3.39 16.40
N LEU A 46 -16.79 -3.90 15.23
CA LEU A 46 -18.21 -4.05 14.87
C LEU A 46 -18.72 -5.42 15.29
N PRO A 47 -19.77 -5.49 16.13
CA PRO A 47 -20.40 -6.76 16.52
C PRO A 47 -21.45 -7.16 15.46
N ASP A 48 -21.01 -7.55 14.26
CA ASP A 48 -21.89 -7.99 13.19
C ASP A 48 -21.61 -9.44 12.75
N GLU A 49 -22.38 -9.94 11.79
CA GLU A 49 -22.25 -11.29 11.26
C GLU A 49 -21.11 -11.48 10.27
N TYR A 50 -20.49 -10.39 9.81
CA TYR A 50 -19.44 -10.40 8.79
C TYR A 50 -18.04 -10.37 9.39
N HIS A 51 -17.82 -9.66 10.49
CA HIS A 51 -16.53 -9.52 11.15
C HIS A 51 -16.27 -10.67 12.12
N HIS A 52 -15.16 -11.36 11.93
CA HIS A 52 -14.68 -12.43 12.79
C HIS A 52 -13.34 -12.05 13.40
N TYR A 53 -13.28 -11.99 14.73
CA TYR A 53 -12.10 -11.56 15.48
C TYR A 53 -11.35 -12.76 16.04
N LEU A 54 -10.01 -12.66 16.06
CA LEU A 54 -9.15 -13.68 16.63
C LEU A 54 -7.88 -13.07 17.23
N GLN A 55 -7.24 -13.82 18.13
CA GLN A 55 -5.96 -13.43 18.73
C GLN A 55 -4.80 -13.96 17.87
N ILE A 56 -3.97 -13.08 17.40
CA ILE A 56 -2.79 -13.39 16.58
C ILE A 56 -1.53 -12.90 17.31
N PRO A 57 -0.39 -13.63 17.25
CA PRO A 57 0.86 -13.16 17.82
C PRO A 57 1.31 -11.84 17.18
N ILE A 58 1.81 -10.91 17.99
CA ILE A 58 2.47 -9.70 17.48
C ILE A 58 3.67 -10.06 16.62
N ASN A 59 4.38 -11.10 17.01
CA ASN A 59 5.47 -11.68 16.28
C ASN A 59 5.33 -13.21 16.31
N HIS A 60 5.12 -13.81 15.15
CA HIS A 60 4.97 -15.27 15.03
C HIS A 60 6.24 -16.04 15.36
N GLN A 61 7.41 -15.39 15.24
CA GLN A 61 8.71 -15.99 15.59
C GLN A 61 9.04 -15.82 17.07
N ASP A 62 8.38 -14.89 17.77
CA ASP A 62 8.56 -14.65 19.20
C ASP A 62 7.21 -14.34 19.88
N PRO A 63 6.42 -15.38 20.18
CA PRO A 63 5.11 -15.22 20.81
C PRO A 63 5.16 -14.61 22.22
N SER A 64 6.37 -14.48 22.83
CA SER A 64 6.52 -13.86 24.15
C SER A 64 6.16 -12.37 24.15
N LEU A 65 6.16 -11.71 23.00
CA LEU A 65 5.67 -10.34 22.84
C LEU A 65 4.15 -10.20 23.03
N GLY A 66 3.42 -11.31 23.12
CA GLY A 66 1.98 -11.34 23.31
C GLY A 66 1.21 -11.32 21.99
N ASN A 67 -0.11 -11.10 22.10
CA ASN A 67 -1.03 -11.13 20.98
C ASN A 67 -1.70 -9.78 20.78
N PHE A 68 -2.22 -9.56 19.58
CA PHE A 68 -3.17 -8.51 19.27
C PHE A 68 -4.46 -9.13 18.70
N THR A 69 -5.55 -8.37 18.72
CA THR A 69 -6.80 -8.79 18.10
C THR A 69 -6.80 -8.35 16.66
N ASP A 70 -6.84 -9.31 15.76
CA ASP A 70 -7.03 -9.11 14.34
C ASP A 70 -8.42 -9.59 13.92
N PHE A 71 -8.76 -9.41 12.64
CA PHE A 71 -10.07 -9.79 12.12
C PHE A 71 -10.00 -10.24 10.66
N TYR A 72 -11.05 -10.93 10.25
CA TYR A 72 -11.35 -11.13 8.83
C TYR A 72 -12.83 -10.85 8.57
N LEU A 73 -13.12 -10.39 7.38
CA LEU A 73 -14.45 -9.98 6.94
C LEU A 73 -14.95 -10.94 5.87
N LEU A 74 -16.10 -11.59 6.14
CA LEU A 74 -16.76 -12.43 5.16
C LEU A 74 -17.70 -11.58 4.29
N ASN A 75 -17.76 -11.85 3.00
CA ASN A 75 -18.76 -11.21 2.15
C ASN A 75 -20.16 -11.80 2.41
N PRO A 76 -21.26 -11.06 2.11
CA PRO A 76 -22.62 -11.52 2.36
C PRO A 76 -23.02 -12.80 1.62
N GLU A 77 -22.37 -13.08 0.50
CA GLU A 77 -22.61 -14.28 -0.31
C GLU A 77 -21.74 -15.47 0.11
N PHE A 78 -21.04 -15.35 1.24
CA PHE A 78 -20.15 -16.38 1.75
C PHE A 78 -20.91 -17.69 2.07
N ILE A 79 -20.44 -18.80 1.51
CA ILE A 79 -20.99 -20.14 1.74
C ILE A 79 -19.94 -21.00 2.43
N ALA A 80 -20.21 -21.39 3.68
CA ALA A 80 -19.31 -22.23 4.45
C ALA A 80 -19.08 -23.59 3.77
N GLY A 81 -17.82 -24.00 3.67
CA GLY A 81 -17.41 -25.27 3.07
C GLY A 81 -17.26 -25.25 1.54
N ASP A 82 -17.60 -24.14 0.90
CA ASP A 82 -17.36 -23.93 -0.52
C ASP A 82 -15.93 -23.46 -0.81
N ASN A 83 -15.59 -23.25 -2.08
CA ASN A 83 -14.32 -22.67 -2.48
C ASN A 83 -14.28 -21.19 -2.05
N VAL A 84 -13.26 -20.85 -1.29
CA VAL A 84 -13.11 -19.51 -0.70
C VAL A 84 -11.91 -18.80 -1.29
N VAL A 85 -12.09 -17.56 -1.72
CA VAL A 85 -11.02 -16.68 -2.19
C VAL A 85 -10.54 -15.81 -1.01
N PHE A 86 -9.28 -15.90 -0.67
CA PHE A 86 -8.61 -14.94 0.20
C PHE A 86 -8.06 -13.81 -0.66
N TRP A 87 -8.60 -12.61 -0.48
CA TRP A 87 -8.07 -11.43 -1.12
C TRP A 87 -6.94 -10.87 -0.28
N LEU A 88 -5.73 -11.01 -0.78
CA LEU A 88 -4.52 -10.57 -0.10
C LEU A 88 -4.24 -9.11 -0.47
N CYS A 89 -4.71 -8.20 0.37
CA CYS A 89 -4.42 -6.77 0.26
C CYS A 89 -3.09 -6.47 0.92
N ASP A 90 -2.29 -5.65 0.28
CA ASP A 90 -1.10 -5.11 0.93
C ASP A 90 -1.31 -3.68 1.42
N ASN A 91 -0.59 -3.31 2.47
CA ASN A 91 -0.82 -2.07 3.19
C ASN A 91 -0.58 -0.80 2.36
N GLN A 92 0.15 -0.89 1.25
CA GLN A 92 0.52 0.29 0.47
C GLN A 92 -0.55 0.72 -0.55
N GLN A 93 -1.42 -0.18 -0.98
CA GLN A 93 -2.43 0.10 -1.99
C GLN A 93 -3.85 -0.09 -1.50
N GLU A 94 -4.12 -1.20 -0.84
CA GLU A 94 -5.43 -1.58 -0.34
C GLU A 94 -5.30 -2.11 1.08
N ALA A 95 -5.44 -1.22 2.06
CA ALA A 95 -5.45 -1.65 3.45
C ALA A 95 -6.88 -2.02 3.88
N VAL A 96 -7.01 -3.16 4.54
CA VAL A 96 -8.26 -3.61 5.13
C VAL A 96 -8.28 -3.22 6.61
N GLY A 97 -9.05 -2.19 6.92
CA GLY A 97 -9.32 -1.73 8.29
C GLY A 97 -10.71 -2.12 8.76
N LEU A 98 -11.02 -1.85 10.03
CA LEU A 98 -12.31 -2.20 10.63
C LEU A 98 -13.54 -1.58 9.95
N THR A 99 -13.36 -0.45 9.27
CA THR A 99 -14.44 0.23 8.54
C THR A 99 -14.50 -0.12 7.06
N THR A 100 -13.62 -1.03 6.59
CA THR A 100 -13.61 -1.48 5.21
C THR A 100 -14.89 -2.22 4.89
N SER A 101 -15.52 -1.85 3.77
CA SER A 101 -16.74 -2.49 3.30
C SER A 101 -16.43 -3.56 2.25
N TRP A 102 -17.02 -4.74 2.38
CA TRP A 102 -16.97 -5.77 1.34
C TRP A 102 -17.48 -5.25 -0.01
N ARG A 103 -18.38 -4.23 -0.03
CA ARG A 103 -18.91 -3.62 -1.26
C ARG A 103 -17.84 -2.99 -2.14
N ASP A 104 -16.74 -2.54 -1.53
CA ASP A 104 -15.64 -1.93 -2.28
C ASP A 104 -14.88 -2.96 -3.12
N PHE A 105 -15.04 -4.25 -2.79
CA PHE A 105 -14.36 -5.39 -3.43
C PHE A 105 -15.29 -6.23 -4.32
N ASP A 106 -16.59 -6.10 -4.14
CA ASP A 106 -17.60 -6.95 -4.78
C ASP A 106 -17.59 -6.87 -6.32
N ALA A 107 -17.19 -5.72 -6.87
CA ALA A 107 -17.09 -5.54 -8.32
C ALA A 107 -16.09 -6.51 -8.98
N SER A 108 -15.09 -6.99 -8.25
CA SER A 108 -14.06 -7.90 -8.76
C SER A 108 -14.36 -9.38 -8.47
N LEU A 109 -15.01 -9.68 -7.35
CA LEU A 109 -15.25 -11.05 -6.87
C LEU A 109 -16.73 -11.35 -6.62
N GLY A 110 -17.65 -10.50 -7.06
CA GLY A 110 -19.09 -10.72 -6.85
C GLY A 110 -19.53 -12.11 -7.32
N GLY A 111 -20.39 -12.75 -6.53
CA GLY A 111 -20.86 -14.12 -6.76
C GLY A 111 -19.91 -15.21 -6.28
N LEU A 112 -18.77 -14.87 -5.66
CA LEU A 112 -17.84 -15.82 -5.03
C LEU A 112 -17.87 -15.65 -3.51
N SER A 113 -17.59 -16.74 -2.79
CA SER A 113 -17.25 -16.67 -1.37
C SER A 113 -15.84 -16.10 -1.24
N TYR A 114 -15.68 -14.89 -0.66
CA TYR A 114 -14.38 -14.31 -0.44
C TYR A 114 -14.22 -13.75 0.97
N VAL A 115 -12.96 -13.57 1.35
CA VAL A 115 -12.54 -13.09 2.67
C VAL A 115 -11.59 -11.94 2.49
N LEU A 116 -11.86 -10.84 3.18
CA LEU A 116 -10.92 -9.75 3.37
C LEU A 116 -10.25 -9.94 4.72
N ILE A 117 -8.96 -9.67 4.79
CA ILE A 117 -8.15 -9.90 6.00
C ILE A 117 -7.68 -8.56 6.52
N GLY A 118 -7.91 -8.30 7.80
CA GLY A 118 -7.40 -7.12 8.48
C GLY A 118 -5.88 -7.02 8.34
N ASN A 119 -5.40 -5.83 8.00
CA ASN A 119 -3.97 -5.63 7.87
C ASN A 119 -3.37 -5.21 9.21
N ARG A 120 -2.33 -5.94 9.66
CA ARG A 120 -1.57 -5.56 10.86
C ARG A 120 -1.01 -4.15 10.73
N GLY A 121 -1.05 -3.38 11.80
CA GLY A 121 -0.58 -2.00 11.81
C GLY A 121 -1.60 -0.97 11.33
N VAL A 122 -2.65 -1.36 10.61
CA VAL A 122 -3.76 -0.47 10.27
C VAL A 122 -4.57 -0.20 11.54
N SER A 123 -4.86 1.08 11.80
CA SER A 123 -5.62 1.47 13.00
C SER A 123 -6.88 0.61 13.19
N PRO A 124 -7.13 0.05 14.39
CA PRO A 124 -6.48 0.35 15.67
C PRO A 124 -5.33 -0.59 16.06
N THR A 125 -4.81 -1.41 15.15
CA THR A 125 -3.81 -2.45 15.45
C THR A 125 -2.38 -1.94 15.49
N LEU A 126 -2.17 -0.68 15.86
CA LEU A 126 -0.84 -0.10 16.05
C LEU A 126 -0.13 -0.74 17.23
N PHE A 127 1.16 -1.04 17.05
CA PHE A 127 2.00 -1.64 18.07
C PHE A 127 2.84 -0.58 18.78
N PRO A 128 2.59 -0.28 20.08
CA PRO A 128 3.39 0.69 20.83
C PRO A 128 4.88 0.33 20.87
N GLU A 129 5.22 -0.93 20.73
CA GLU A 129 6.59 -1.46 20.76
C GLU A 129 7.48 -0.88 19.66
N VAL A 130 6.90 -0.44 18.52
CA VAL A 130 7.67 0.16 17.44
C VAL A 130 8.07 1.61 17.69
N PHE A 131 7.70 2.15 18.85
CA PHE A 131 8.05 3.52 19.24
C PHE A 131 8.93 3.51 20.48
N ASP A 132 9.98 4.32 20.47
CA ASP A 132 10.80 4.57 21.63
C ASP A 132 10.08 5.53 22.61
N LYS A 133 10.64 5.68 23.82
CA LYS A 133 10.03 6.50 24.90
C LYS A 133 9.84 7.97 24.53
N ASP A 134 10.66 8.48 23.62
CA ASP A 134 10.56 9.85 23.09
C ASP A 134 9.62 9.99 21.90
N GLY A 135 8.96 8.88 21.48
CA GLY A 135 8.04 8.84 20.35
C GLY A 135 8.72 8.66 19.00
N SER A 136 10.04 8.49 18.96
CA SER A 136 10.76 8.14 17.73
C SER A 136 10.45 6.71 17.29
N VAL A 137 10.54 6.45 15.97
CA VAL A 137 10.28 5.13 15.41
C VAL A 137 11.50 4.25 15.57
N ASN A 138 11.32 3.05 16.13
CA ASN A 138 12.27 1.97 16.07
C ASN A 138 12.12 1.22 14.75
N TYR A 139 12.86 1.64 13.73
CA TYR A 139 12.76 1.11 12.38
C TYR A 139 13.04 -0.38 12.28
N THR A 140 13.98 -0.90 13.11
CA THR A 140 14.27 -2.34 13.18
C THR A 140 13.04 -3.14 13.62
N LEU A 141 12.37 -2.69 14.68
CA LEU A 141 11.13 -3.33 15.14
C LEU A 141 9.97 -3.11 14.17
N ALA A 142 9.84 -1.92 13.56
CA ALA A 142 8.82 -1.66 12.58
C ALA A 142 8.93 -2.63 11.38
N MET A 143 10.13 -2.79 10.82
CA MET A 143 10.38 -3.75 9.73
C MET A 143 10.08 -5.19 10.16
N LYS A 144 10.40 -5.55 11.39
CA LYS A 144 10.14 -6.90 11.92
C LYS A 144 8.66 -7.16 12.14
N LEU A 145 7.92 -6.22 12.75
CA LEU A 145 6.57 -6.45 13.23
C LEU A 145 5.48 -6.14 12.20
N TYR A 146 5.75 -5.20 11.27
CA TYR A 146 4.82 -4.87 10.18
C TYR A 146 5.21 -5.46 8.83
N GLY A 147 6.36 -6.14 8.75
CA GLY A 147 6.85 -6.74 7.52
C GLY A 147 5.93 -7.83 6.97
N SER A 148 6.00 -8.03 5.66
CA SER A 148 5.17 -8.99 4.93
C SER A 148 5.29 -10.44 5.40
N ASN A 149 6.41 -10.84 5.98
CA ASN A 149 6.58 -12.17 6.57
C ASN A 149 5.60 -12.43 7.71
N GLU A 150 5.39 -11.44 8.59
CA GLU A 150 4.42 -11.55 9.67
C GLU A 150 2.98 -11.49 9.12
N GLN A 151 2.71 -10.66 8.11
CA GLN A 151 1.41 -10.59 7.45
C GLN A 151 1.02 -11.93 6.79
N ILE A 152 1.96 -12.62 6.18
CA ILE A 152 1.74 -13.96 5.61
C ILE A 152 1.39 -14.98 6.70
N ASP A 153 2.02 -14.88 7.87
CA ASP A 153 1.72 -15.75 8.99
C ASP A 153 0.34 -15.44 9.62
N ASP A 154 -0.10 -14.17 9.60
CA ASP A 154 -1.46 -13.78 9.98
C ASP A 154 -2.50 -14.40 9.03
N ILE A 155 -2.27 -14.31 7.72
CA ILE A 155 -3.14 -14.94 6.71
C ILE A 155 -3.29 -16.44 6.98
N GLU A 156 -2.20 -17.13 7.27
CA GLU A 156 -2.24 -18.56 7.61
C GLU A 156 -2.95 -18.83 8.95
N ALA A 157 -2.78 -17.96 9.95
CA ALA A 157 -3.49 -18.07 11.22
C ALA A 157 -5.02 -17.95 11.02
N ILE A 158 -5.45 -17.00 10.19
CA ILE A 158 -6.85 -16.82 9.80
C ILE A 158 -7.37 -18.04 9.04
N ARG A 159 -6.61 -18.54 8.07
CA ARG A 159 -6.98 -19.77 7.34
C ARG A 159 -7.21 -20.94 8.30
N ARG A 160 -6.35 -21.12 9.30
CA ARG A 160 -6.49 -22.19 10.30
C ARG A 160 -7.70 -21.99 11.20
N ASP A 161 -7.99 -20.74 11.59
CA ASP A 161 -9.19 -20.42 12.38
C ASP A 161 -10.45 -20.74 11.57
N MET A 162 -10.52 -20.34 10.31
CA MET A 162 -11.63 -20.64 9.43
C MET A 162 -11.80 -22.15 9.19
N GLN A 163 -10.71 -22.88 9.03
CA GLN A 163 -10.73 -24.34 8.90
C GLN A 163 -11.31 -24.99 10.16
N LYS A 164 -10.86 -24.56 11.34
CA LYS A 164 -11.37 -25.03 12.65
C LYS A 164 -12.84 -24.75 12.83
N LYS A 165 -13.33 -23.63 12.33
CA LYS A 165 -14.76 -23.23 12.36
C LYS A 165 -15.60 -23.93 11.30
N GLY A 166 -15.01 -24.74 10.42
CA GLY A 166 -15.71 -25.43 9.33
C GLY A 166 -16.16 -24.51 8.19
N LEU A 167 -15.54 -23.35 8.06
CA LEU A 167 -15.85 -22.36 7.03
C LEU A 167 -15.17 -22.67 5.69
N LEU A 168 -14.09 -23.44 5.70
CA LEU A 168 -13.33 -23.83 4.50
C LEU A 168 -13.77 -25.22 3.97
N PRO A 169 -13.43 -25.56 2.71
CA PRO A 169 -13.58 -26.90 2.18
C PRO A 169 -12.89 -27.94 3.09
N LYS A 170 -13.34 -29.21 3.05
CA LYS A 170 -12.82 -30.28 3.90
C LYS A 170 -11.30 -30.50 3.79
N ASN A 171 -10.72 -30.20 2.64
CA ASN A 171 -9.26 -30.30 2.42
C ASN A 171 -8.49 -29.10 3.00
N GLY A 172 -9.18 -28.06 3.53
CA GLY A 172 -8.62 -26.85 4.10
C GLY A 172 -7.89 -25.93 3.11
N LYS A 173 -8.01 -26.20 1.79
CA LYS A 173 -7.37 -25.37 0.76
C LYS A 173 -8.22 -24.16 0.40
N ILE A 174 -7.54 -23.07 0.13
CA ILE A 174 -8.13 -21.80 -0.29
C ILE A 174 -7.71 -21.44 -1.71
N MET A 175 -8.41 -20.55 -2.34
CA MET A 175 -7.91 -19.77 -3.48
C MET A 175 -7.32 -18.47 -2.96
N VAL A 176 -6.30 -17.94 -3.61
CA VAL A 176 -5.71 -16.66 -3.25
C VAL A 176 -5.74 -15.71 -4.43
N TYR A 177 -6.05 -14.46 -4.17
CA TYR A 177 -6.05 -13.38 -5.15
C TYR A 177 -5.33 -12.16 -4.60
N GLY A 178 -4.54 -11.51 -5.44
CA GLY A 178 -3.91 -10.24 -5.10
C GLY A 178 -3.50 -9.46 -6.34
N ARG A 179 -3.61 -8.14 -6.25
CA ARG A 179 -3.21 -7.24 -7.33
C ARG A 179 -2.08 -6.32 -6.88
N SER A 180 -1.25 -5.89 -7.82
CA SER A 180 -0.10 -5.01 -7.59
C SER A 180 0.78 -5.53 -6.46
N GLY A 181 1.06 -4.77 -5.40
CA GLY A 181 1.80 -5.24 -4.23
C GLY A 181 1.17 -6.44 -3.51
N GLY A 182 -0.18 -6.55 -3.53
CA GLY A 182 -0.90 -7.73 -3.05
C GLY A 182 -0.58 -9.00 -3.87
N GLY A 183 -0.29 -8.85 -5.15
CA GLY A 183 0.18 -9.96 -5.99
C GLY A 183 1.58 -10.45 -5.58
N VAL A 184 2.46 -9.57 -5.08
CA VAL A 184 3.73 -10.00 -4.45
C VAL A 184 3.45 -10.76 -3.16
N LEU A 185 2.48 -10.31 -2.36
CA LEU A 185 2.07 -10.99 -1.13
C LEU A 185 1.52 -12.39 -1.42
N VAL A 186 0.73 -12.56 -2.50
CA VAL A 186 0.29 -13.87 -2.98
C VAL A 186 1.50 -14.77 -3.27
N GLN A 187 2.49 -14.28 -4.02
CA GLN A 187 3.68 -15.05 -4.34
C GLN A 187 4.46 -15.46 -3.08
N GLN A 188 4.59 -14.55 -2.09
CA GLN A 188 5.21 -14.86 -0.80
C GLN A 188 4.42 -15.92 -0.03
N TYR A 189 3.08 -15.85 -0.04
CA TYR A 189 2.23 -16.87 0.58
C TYR A 189 2.36 -18.22 -0.11
N LEU A 190 2.42 -18.27 -1.43
CA LEU A 190 2.64 -19.50 -2.20
C LEU A 190 4.01 -20.14 -1.91
N ASP A 191 5.05 -19.34 -1.76
CA ASP A 191 6.38 -19.84 -1.39
C ASP A 191 6.38 -20.51 0.00
N LYS A 192 5.67 -19.94 0.97
CA LYS A 192 5.67 -20.44 2.35
C LYS A 192 4.57 -21.49 2.63
N TYR A 193 3.36 -21.27 2.10
CA TYR A 193 2.15 -22.01 2.43
C TYR A 193 1.39 -22.56 1.21
N GLY A 194 2.06 -22.70 0.07
CA GLY A 194 1.45 -23.13 -1.19
C GLY A 194 0.69 -24.46 -1.10
N ASP A 195 1.06 -25.37 -0.20
CA ASP A 195 0.34 -26.65 0.02
C ASP A 195 -1.11 -26.43 0.47
N HIS A 196 -1.42 -25.28 1.05
CA HIS A 196 -2.76 -24.88 1.49
C HIS A 196 -3.55 -24.12 0.40
N VAL A 197 -2.97 -23.94 -0.77
CA VAL A 197 -3.60 -23.23 -1.88
C VAL A 197 -4.04 -24.19 -2.96
N SER A 198 -5.24 -24.02 -3.47
CA SER A 198 -5.76 -24.76 -4.61
C SER A 198 -5.49 -24.04 -5.94
N ARG A 199 -5.66 -22.73 -5.96
CA ARG A 199 -5.46 -21.85 -7.12
C ARG A 199 -5.02 -20.47 -6.68
N ALA A 200 -4.23 -19.79 -7.52
CA ALA A 200 -3.82 -18.42 -7.32
C ALA A 200 -4.15 -17.57 -8.54
N LEU A 201 -4.63 -16.34 -8.29
CA LEU A 201 -4.77 -15.30 -9.31
C LEU A 201 -3.93 -14.11 -8.89
N ILE A 202 -3.05 -13.68 -9.79
CA ILE A 202 -2.15 -12.53 -9.61
C ILE A 202 -2.46 -11.53 -10.71
N GLU A 203 -2.80 -10.31 -10.32
CA GLU A 203 -3.20 -9.28 -11.25
C GLU A 203 -2.24 -8.08 -11.19
N ALA A 204 -1.80 -7.60 -12.35
CA ALA A 204 -0.98 -6.40 -12.51
C ALA A 204 0.18 -6.35 -11.50
N SER A 205 0.95 -7.43 -11.41
CA SER A 205 2.01 -7.58 -10.42
C SER A 205 3.26 -8.21 -11.00
N GLY A 206 4.35 -8.06 -10.28
CA GLY A 206 5.65 -8.64 -10.55
C GLY A 206 6.31 -9.08 -9.26
N GLY A 207 7.62 -8.86 -9.13
CA GLY A 207 8.38 -9.09 -7.92
C GLY A 207 9.67 -8.30 -7.90
N PRO A 208 10.10 -7.74 -6.76
CA PRO A 208 11.40 -7.08 -6.68
C PRO A 208 12.58 -7.98 -7.03
N ASP A 209 12.47 -9.27 -6.72
CA ASP A 209 13.46 -10.30 -7.11
C ASP A 209 13.53 -10.50 -8.62
N LEU A 210 12.39 -10.49 -9.31
CA LEU A 210 12.35 -10.55 -10.77
C LEU A 210 12.93 -9.28 -11.40
N ALA A 211 12.61 -8.12 -10.83
CA ALA A 211 13.20 -6.85 -11.30
C ALA A 211 14.73 -6.90 -11.23
N ARG A 212 15.28 -7.39 -10.12
CA ARG A 212 16.72 -7.58 -9.93
C ARG A 212 17.30 -8.61 -10.92
N GLU A 213 16.66 -9.75 -11.09
CA GLU A 213 17.10 -10.80 -12.00
C GLU A 213 17.18 -10.31 -13.44
N HIS A 214 16.23 -9.49 -13.87
CA HIS A 214 16.14 -8.95 -15.20
C HIS A 214 16.75 -7.54 -15.35
N ASN A 215 17.45 -7.04 -14.31
CA ASN A 215 18.12 -5.73 -14.31
C ASN A 215 17.18 -4.57 -14.71
N THR A 216 15.99 -4.57 -14.14
CA THR A 216 14.98 -3.51 -14.32
C THR A 216 14.49 -3.02 -12.97
N THR A 217 13.61 -2.00 -12.94
CA THR A 217 12.94 -1.53 -11.72
C THR A 217 11.66 -2.32 -11.46
N PHE A 218 11.27 -2.45 -10.18
CA PHE A 218 10.01 -3.10 -9.80
C PHE A 218 8.80 -2.39 -10.43
N ASN A 219 8.82 -1.05 -10.43
CA ASN A 219 7.83 -0.26 -11.16
C ASN A 219 8.34 0.08 -12.55
N LYS A 220 7.43 0.09 -13.52
CA LYS A 220 7.72 0.43 -14.90
C LYS A 220 8.31 1.82 -15.03
N ASN A 221 9.34 1.98 -15.87
CA ASN A 221 9.87 3.28 -16.21
C ASN A 221 8.82 4.13 -16.93
N THR A 222 8.68 5.38 -16.51
CA THR A 222 7.69 6.30 -17.08
C THR A 222 7.91 6.53 -18.57
N TYR A 223 9.15 6.51 -19.03
CA TYR A 223 9.47 6.68 -20.45
C TYR A 223 8.84 5.60 -21.35
N GLU A 224 8.70 4.38 -20.86
CA GLU A 224 8.11 3.28 -21.63
C GLU A 224 6.61 3.45 -21.87
N SER A 225 5.92 4.11 -20.95
CA SER A 225 4.48 4.37 -21.04
C SER A 225 4.15 5.76 -21.55
N ASN A 226 4.95 6.78 -21.19
CA ASN A 226 4.76 8.16 -21.61
C ASN A 226 6.09 8.91 -21.73
N PRO A 227 6.76 8.84 -22.91
CA PRO A 227 8.04 9.51 -23.15
C PRO A 227 7.99 11.03 -22.96
N ALA A 228 6.85 11.67 -23.26
CA ALA A 228 6.69 13.11 -23.15
C ALA A 228 6.72 13.54 -21.68
N VAL A 229 5.96 12.86 -20.82
CA VAL A 229 5.94 13.12 -19.37
C VAL A 229 7.32 12.87 -18.74
N ALA A 230 7.97 11.75 -19.08
CA ALA A 230 9.29 11.44 -18.57
C ALA A 230 10.32 12.53 -18.96
N SER A 231 10.25 13.04 -20.20
CA SER A 231 11.14 14.10 -20.68
C SER A 231 10.88 15.44 -19.99
N SER A 232 9.62 15.81 -19.83
CA SER A 232 9.21 17.03 -19.11
C SER A 232 9.62 16.98 -17.64
N TYR A 233 9.38 15.84 -16.97
CA TYR A 233 9.78 15.67 -15.56
C TYR A 233 11.30 15.71 -15.39
N PHE A 234 12.06 15.01 -16.25
CA PHE A 234 13.52 15.03 -16.22
C PHE A 234 14.09 16.44 -16.40
N ALA A 235 13.52 17.22 -17.35
CA ALA A 235 13.93 18.60 -17.57
C ALA A 235 13.66 19.51 -16.36
N LEU A 236 12.57 19.28 -15.64
CA LEU A 236 12.26 19.95 -14.36
C LEU A 236 13.24 19.53 -13.25
N ALA A 237 13.56 18.24 -13.16
CA ALA A 237 14.52 17.73 -12.18
C ALA A 237 15.92 18.33 -12.37
N GLN A 238 16.39 18.49 -13.62
CA GLN A 238 17.66 19.14 -13.94
C GLN A 238 17.72 20.61 -13.52
N LYS A 239 16.57 21.29 -13.42
CA LYS A 239 16.45 22.68 -12.96
C LYS A 239 16.22 22.80 -11.44
N GLY A 240 16.01 21.70 -10.74
CA GLY A 240 15.60 21.67 -9.33
C GLY A 240 14.11 22.02 -9.10
N ASP A 241 13.30 22.00 -10.14
CA ASP A 241 11.87 22.35 -10.11
C ASP A 241 10.95 21.14 -9.97
N ALA A 242 11.46 19.91 -10.10
CA ALA A 242 10.71 18.69 -9.86
C ALA A 242 10.44 18.49 -8.36
N THR A 243 9.22 18.10 -8.05
CA THR A 243 8.80 17.82 -6.66
C THR A 243 8.19 16.43 -6.54
N ALA A 244 8.28 15.84 -5.35
CA ALA A 244 7.65 14.55 -5.06
C ALA A 244 6.12 14.60 -5.26
N SER A 245 5.49 15.73 -4.93
CA SER A 245 4.05 15.92 -5.16
C SER A 245 3.69 15.93 -6.64
N LEU A 246 4.54 16.53 -7.48
CA LEU A 246 4.36 16.45 -8.94
C LEU A 246 4.56 15.01 -9.44
N ALA A 247 5.60 14.33 -8.98
CA ALA A 247 5.86 12.93 -9.35
C ALA A 247 4.68 12.02 -8.98
N PHE A 248 4.14 12.17 -7.77
CA PHE A 248 2.99 11.40 -7.31
C PHE A 248 1.71 11.72 -8.11
N MET A 249 1.44 13.00 -8.34
CA MET A 249 0.29 13.42 -9.14
C MET A 249 0.35 12.81 -10.55
N LEU A 250 1.49 12.91 -11.21
CA LEU A 250 1.69 12.31 -12.53
C LEU A 250 1.58 10.79 -12.51
N PHE A 251 2.10 10.15 -11.46
CA PHE A 251 2.00 8.71 -11.25
C PHE A 251 0.52 8.27 -11.09
N MET A 252 -0.25 8.93 -10.22
CA MET A 252 -1.66 8.62 -10.00
C MET A 252 -2.54 8.84 -11.23
N ILE A 253 -2.29 9.91 -11.99
CA ILE A 253 -3.00 10.16 -13.25
C ILE A 253 -2.66 9.07 -14.27
N GLY A 254 -1.40 8.65 -14.35
CA GLY A 254 -0.95 7.56 -15.20
C GLY A 254 -1.60 6.22 -14.85
N GLN A 255 -1.73 5.90 -13.55
CA GLN A 255 -2.49 4.73 -13.11
C GLN A 255 -3.95 4.76 -13.58
N GLY A 256 -4.57 5.94 -13.60
CA GLY A 256 -5.92 6.14 -14.12
C GLY A 256 -6.03 6.06 -15.65
N GLY A 257 -4.91 5.96 -16.38
CA GLY A 257 -4.87 5.86 -17.84
C GLY A 257 -5.16 7.17 -18.58
N ASP A 258 -5.24 8.32 -17.89
CA ASP A 258 -5.48 9.62 -18.51
C ASP A 258 -4.18 10.27 -18.99
N VAL A 259 -3.67 9.76 -20.10
CA VAL A 259 -2.41 10.20 -20.73
C VAL A 259 -2.44 11.69 -21.09
N ASP A 260 -3.56 12.18 -21.64
CA ASP A 260 -3.71 13.58 -22.03
C ASP A 260 -3.63 14.53 -20.83
N LEU A 261 -4.25 14.16 -19.71
CA LEU A 261 -4.17 14.93 -18.47
C LEU A 261 -2.76 14.89 -17.89
N GLN A 262 -2.11 13.73 -17.92
CA GLN A 262 -0.75 13.53 -17.43
C GLN A 262 0.23 14.46 -18.18
N GLU A 263 0.16 14.53 -19.52
CA GLU A 263 0.97 15.42 -20.33
C GLU A 263 0.70 16.90 -20.05
N LYS A 264 -0.57 17.32 -19.98
CA LYS A 264 -0.95 18.70 -19.64
C LYS A 264 -0.41 19.13 -18.28
N ILE A 265 -0.45 18.23 -17.28
CA ILE A 265 0.11 18.51 -15.96
C ILE A 265 1.64 18.65 -16.02
N ALA A 266 2.33 17.74 -16.69
CA ALA A 266 3.78 17.81 -16.85
C ALA A 266 4.20 19.10 -17.56
N ASP A 267 3.54 19.45 -18.66
CA ASP A 267 3.83 20.65 -19.45
C ASP A 267 3.46 21.95 -18.73
N SER A 268 2.48 21.93 -17.83
CA SER A 268 2.07 23.09 -17.05
C SER A 268 3.22 23.72 -16.25
N ARG A 269 4.25 22.97 -15.95
CA ARG A 269 5.44 23.35 -15.21
C ARG A 269 6.60 23.79 -16.10
N THR A 270 6.47 23.62 -17.41
CA THR A 270 7.49 24.08 -18.37
C THR A 270 7.35 25.57 -18.72
N ASN A 271 8.40 26.18 -19.24
CA ASN A 271 8.39 27.61 -19.61
C ASN A 271 7.41 27.95 -20.73
N ASN A 272 6.97 26.98 -21.50
CA ASN A 272 6.06 27.14 -22.65
C ASN A 272 4.61 26.80 -22.33
N SER A 273 4.26 26.61 -21.03
CA SER A 273 2.92 26.20 -20.63
C SER A 273 1.86 27.26 -20.93
N SER A 274 0.72 26.81 -21.44
CA SER A 274 -0.47 27.66 -21.61
C SER A 274 -1.09 28.04 -20.27
N LEU A 275 -1.90 29.12 -20.25
CA LEU A 275 -2.70 29.45 -19.07
C LEU A 275 -3.69 28.34 -18.73
N GLY A 276 -4.20 27.60 -19.74
CA GLY A 276 -5.09 26.47 -19.57
C GLY A 276 -4.41 25.30 -18.81
N ASP A 277 -3.16 25.00 -19.16
CA ASP A 277 -2.41 23.92 -18.49
C ASP A 277 -2.10 24.27 -17.02
N LYS A 278 -1.73 25.51 -16.75
CA LYS A 278 -1.53 26.04 -15.39
C LYS A 278 -2.81 25.95 -14.56
N PHE A 279 -3.96 26.27 -15.14
CA PHE A 279 -5.26 26.14 -14.48
C PHE A 279 -5.63 24.67 -14.24
N THR A 280 -5.33 23.78 -15.19
CA THR A 280 -5.53 22.34 -15.04
C THR A 280 -4.68 21.78 -13.90
N TYR A 281 -3.41 22.14 -13.84
CA TYR A 281 -2.53 21.78 -12.72
C TYR A 281 -3.09 22.26 -11.37
N MET A 282 -3.52 23.53 -11.29
CA MET A 282 -4.08 24.07 -10.06
C MET A 282 -5.38 23.33 -9.63
N LYS A 283 -6.23 22.94 -10.59
CA LYS A 283 -7.41 22.11 -10.31
C LYS A 283 -7.04 20.73 -9.78
N SER A 284 -6.01 20.10 -10.32
CA SER A 284 -5.56 18.78 -9.90
C SER A 284 -5.06 18.77 -8.45
N TRP A 285 -4.58 19.91 -7.93
CA TRP A 285 -4.28 20.07 -6.52
C TRP A 285 -5.49 19.97 -5.59
N LEU A 286 -6.70 20.17 -6.09
CA LEU A 286 -7.94 20.03 -5.33
C LEU A 286 -8.43 18.56 -5.26
N VAL A 287 -7.78 17.64 -5.95
CA VAL A 287 -8.10 16.21 -5.90
C VAL A 287 -7.29 15.55 -4.78
N PRO A 288 -7.93 15.10 -3.68
CA PRO A 288 -7.20 14.57 -2.52
C PRO A 288 -6.26 13.42 -2.86
N SER A 289 -6.68 12.51 -3.74
CA SER A 289 -5.87 11.35 -4.17
C SER A 289 -4.57 11.73 -4.88
N TYR A 290 -4.45 12.96 -5.40
CA TYR A 290 -3.23 13.42 -6.09
C TYR A 290 -2.24 14.14 -5.16
N ASN A 291 -2.60 14.37 -3.90
CA ASN A 291 -1.81 15.18 -2.96
C ASN A 291 -1.28 14.38 -1.76
N PHE A 292 -1.47 13.08 -1.77
CA PHE A 292 -1.09 12.19 -0.69
C PHE A 292 0.37 12.37 -0.19
N PRO A 293 1.43 12.45 -1.02
CA PRO A 293 2.78 12.64 -0.53
C PRO A 293 3.03 13.97 0.15
N LEU A 294 2.30 15.04 -0.26
CA LEU A 294 2.39 16.33 0.43
C LEU A 294 1.84 16.21 1.85
N VAL A 295 0.71 15.54 2.01
CA VAL A 295 0.13 15.26 3.33
C VAL A 295 1.11 14.47 4.17
N TYR A 296 1.69 13.40 3.63
CA TYR A 296 2.66 12.57 4.35
C TYR A 296 3.97 13.30 4.67
N SER A 297 4.48 14.14 3.77
CA SER A 297 5.70 14.90 4.04
C SER A 297 5.53 16.02 5.06
N LEU A 298 4.31 16.58 5.17
CA LEU A 298 3.98 17.59 6.17
C LEU A 298 3.70 16.97 7.55
N PHE A 299 3.27 15.72 7.58
CA PHE A 299 2.88 15.03 8.80
C PHE A 299 3.76 13.78 8.95
N ASN A 300 4.53 13.73 10.01
CA ASN A 300 5.17 12.48 10.42
C ASN A 300 4.06 11.59 11.01
N VAL A 301 3.50 10.69 10.19
CA VAL A 301 2.27 9.98 10.52
C VAL A 301 2.59 8.60 11.08
N PRO A 302 2.61 8.41 12.42
CA PRO A 302 2.86 7.08 13.00
C PRO A 302 1.85 6.02 12.59
N ARG A 303 0.62 6.45 12.27
CA ARG A 303 -0.49 5.55 11.91
C ARG A 303 -0.34 4.86 10.56
N GLU A 304 0.60 5.33 9.72
CA GLU A 304 0.82 4.81 8.38
C GLU A 304 2.22 4.18 8.26
N LEU A 305 2.78 3.78 9.39
CA LEU A 305 4.13 3.21 9.44
C LEU A 305 4.19 1.89 8.66
N GLU A 306 3.11 1.10 8.70
CA GLU A 306 2.98 -0.16 7.96
C GLU A 306 3.00 0.05 6.44
N VAL A 307 2.40 1.15 5.94
CA VAL A 307 2.47 1.54 4.51
C VAL A 307 3.92 1.79 4.11
N LYS A 308 4.66 2.54 4.93
CA LYS A 308 6.08 2.82 4.68
C LYS A 308 6.94 1.56 4.73
N VAL A 309 6.68 0.65 5.70
CA VAL A 309 7.36 -0.64 5.78
C VAL A 309 7.13 -1.42 4.50
N ARG A 310 5.88 -1.54 4.05
CA ARG A 310 5.56 -2.29 2.84
C ARG A 310 6.19 -1.68 1.59
N LEU A 311 6.10 -0.37 1.41
CA LEU A 311 6.75 0.33 0.30
C LEU A 311 8.27 0.14 0.32
N TYR A 312 8.87 0.21 1.51
CA TYR A 312 10.31 -0.04 1.64
C TYR A 312 10.68 -1.47 1.25
N GLU A 313 9.92 -2.49 1.68
CA GLU A 313 10.13 -3.88 1.25
C GLU A 313 10.11 -4.05 -0.26
N LEU A 314 9.19 -3.37 -0.95
CA LEU A 314 9.02 -3.47 -2.39
C LEU A 314 10.04 -2.67 -3.21
N MET A 315 10.53 -1.55 -2.66
CA MET A 315 11.28 -0.56 -3.44
C MET A 315 12.69 -0.28 -2.92
N ALA A 316 13.12 -0.89 -1.81
CA ALA A 316 14.41 -0.55 -1.18
C ALA A 316 15.59 -0.70 -2.13
N GLU A 317 15.61 -1.73 -2.97
CA GLU A 317 16.67 -1.97 -3.95
C GLU A 317 16.65 -0.93 -5.07
N ASP A 318 15.46 -0.61 -5.57
CA ASP A 318 15.28 0.47 -6.57
C ASP A 318 15.76 1.81 -5.99
N LEU A 319 15.33 2.15 -4.75
CA LEU A 319 15.71 3.39 -4.08
C LEU A 319 17.22 3.53 -3.89
N GLU A 320 17.93 2.43 -3.69
CA GLU A 320 19.39 2.41 -3.55
C GLU A 320 20.11 2.70 -4.86
N ASN A 321 19.60 2.16 -5.95
CA ASN A 321 20.28 2.15 -7.25
C ASN A 321 19.77 3.23 -8.22
N TYR A 322 18.72 3.98 -7.85
CA TYR A 322 18.07 4.92 -8.74
C TYR A 322 18.79 6.27 -8.85
N HIS A 323 19.48 6.46 -9.96
CA HIS A 323 20.18 7.70 -10.33
C HIS A 323 19.96 7.99 -11.81
N PRO A 324 18.78 8.50 -12.23
CA PRO A 324 18.47 8.66 -13.65
C PRO A 324 19.43 9.66 -14.33
N ALA A 325 20.18 9.19 -15.32
CA ALA A 325 21.07 10.01 -16.12
C ALA A 325 20.35 10.61 -17.37
N SER A 326 19.17 10.09 -17.69
CA SER A 326 18.36 10.52 -18.84
C SER A 326 16.86 10.37 -18.55
N SER A 327 16.04 10.98 -19.41
CA SER A 327 14.58 10.82 -19.32
C SER A 327 14.12 9.37 -19.50
N LYS A 328 14.93 8.53 -20.15
CA LYS A 328 14.62 7.11 -20.36
C LYS A 328 14.64 6.28 -19.08
N GLU A 329 15.28 6.79 -18.04
CA GLU A 329 15.42 6.11 -16.76
C GLU A 329 14.47 6.68 -15.70
N VAL A 330 13.64 7.68 -16.05
CA VAL A 330 12.70 8.27 -15.11
C VAL A 330 11.62 7.26 -14.69
N CYS A 331 11.53 7.03 -13.39
CA CYS A 331 10.45 6.26 -12.76
C CYS A 331 9.75 7.12 -11.72
N LEU A 332 8.55 7.60 -12.04
CA LEU A 332 7.79 8.50 -11.16
C LEU A 332 7.46 7.84 -9.81
N ALA A 333 7.26 6.51 -9.80
CA ALA A 333 7.02 5.78 -8.56
C ALA A 333 8.20 5.95 -7.58
N ILE A 334 9.43 5.83 -8.06
CA ILE A 334 10.63 5.99 -7.23
C ILE A 334 10.82 7.47 -6.84
N GLU A 335 10.51 8.40 -7.74
CA GLU A 335 10.69 9.83 -7.48
C GLU A 335 9.87 10.34 -6.30
N TRP A 336 8.63 9.91 -6.13
CA TRP A 336 7.85 10.28 -4.95
C TRP A 336 8.18 9.40 -3.72
N ALA A 337 8.48 8.12 -3.93
CA ALA A 337 8.78 7.20 -2.84
C ALA A 337 10.06 7.59 -2.08
N LYS A 338 11.07 8.16 -2.75
CA LYS A 338 12.28 8.70 -2.10
C LYS A 338 11.97 9.69 -0.99
N VAL A 339 10.97 10.56 -1.19
CA VAL A 339 10.61 11.57 -0.20
C VAL A 339 9.77 10.95 0.91
N LEU A 340 8.82 10.09 0.57
CA LEU A 340 8.00 9.39 1.55
C LEU A 340 8.82 8.50 2.48
N LEU A 341 9.83 7.82 1.93
CA LEU A 341 10.69 6.87 2.65
C LEU A 341 12.03 7.46 3.09
N ALA A 342 12.16 8.79 3.11
CA ALA A 342 13.43 9.45 3.47
C ALA A 342 13.95 9.09 4.85
N ASP A 343 13.07 8.82 5.80
CA ASP A 343 13.38 8.34 7.14
C ASP A 343 13.91 6.90 7.14
N PHE A 344 13.30 6.01 6.35
CA PHE A 344 13.79 4.64 6.16
C PHE A 344 15.15 4.59 5.44
N ILE A 345 15.33 5.43 4.43
CA ILE A 345 16.61 5.56 3.73
C ILE A 345 17.71 5.98 4.71
N LYS A 346 17.43 6.97 5.57
CA LYS A 346 18.37 7.40 6.61
C LYS A 346 18.65 6.30 7.65
N ALA A 347 17.64 5.54 8.05
CA ALA A 347 17.84 4.42 8.98
C ALA A 347 18.73 3.34 8.35
N ARG A 348 18.55 3.04 7.06
CA ARG A 348 19.44 2.13 6.33
C ARG A 348 20.88 2.66 6.26
N GLU A 349 21.07 3.93 5.92
CA GLU A 349 22.39 4.56 5.85
C GLU A 349 23.15 4.51 7.18
N LYS A 350 22.42 4.53 8.29
CA LYS A 350 22.97 4.34 9.63
C LYS A 350 23.19 2.86 10.01
N GLY A 351 22.77 1.92 9.19
CA GLY A 351 22.83 0.49 9.46
C GLY A 351 21.79 -0.02 10.47
N GLU A 352 20.73 0.76 10.74
CA GLU A 352 19.64 0.36 11.63
C GLU A 352 18.73 -0.69 10.98
N ILE A 353 18.54 -0.60 9.66
CA ILE A 353 17.78 -1.57 8.86
C ILE A 353 18.57 -2.01 7.64
N PRO A 354 18.42 -3.28 7.21
CA PRO A 354 19.05 -3.77 5.99
C PRO A 354 18.29 -3.27 4.75
N THR A 355 18.94 -3.33 3.58
CA THR A 355 18.21 -3.35 2.33
C THR A 355 17.41 -4.65 2.28
N THR A 356 16.09 -4.54 2.23
CA THR A 356 15.22 -5.70 2.22
C THR A 356 15.28 -6.36 0.85
N GLN A 357 15.54 -7.67 0.82
CA GLN A 357 15.54 -8.45 -0.40
C GLN A 357 14.42 -9.48 -0.34
N ILE A 358 13.42 -9.33 -1.19
CA ILE A 358 12.43 -10.38 -1.44
C ILE A 358 13.07 -11.37 -2.42
N ASN A 359 13.13 -12.65 -2.00
CA ASN A 359 13.62 -13.76 -2.81
C ASN A 359 12.60 -14.88 -2.74
N LEU A 360 11.95 -15.20 -3.85
CA LEU A 360 10.86 -16.15 -3.88
C LEU A 360 11.24 -17.41 -4.67
N ASN A 361 10.96 -18.55 -4.10
CA ASN A 361 11.07 -19.82 -4.81
C ASN A 361 9.72 -20.19 -5.44
N ARG A 362 9.41 -19.61 -6.60
CA ARG A 362 8.16 -19.85 -7.33
C ARG A 362 7.98 -21.30 -7.74
N SER A 363 9.07 -22.08 -7.86
CA SER A 363 8.98 -23.51 -8.20
C SER A 363 8.44 -24.38 -7.07
N ARG A 364 8.30 -23.86 -5.85
CA ARG A 364 7.78 -24.61 -4.69
C ARG A 364 6.29 -24.91 -4.82
N TYR A 365 5.51 -23.96 -5.29
CA TYR A 365 4.08 -24.17 -5.55
C TYR A 365 3.89 -24.96 -6.86
N LYS A 366 3.05 -26.00 -6.82
CA LYS A 366 2.78 -26.88 -7.95
C LYS A 366 1.33 -26.83 -8.45
N GLY A 367 0.55 -25.91 -7.90
CA GLY A 367 -0.85 -25.69 -8.31
C GLY A 367 -0.98 -24.76 -9.50
N GLU A 368 -2.22 -24.39 -9.81
CA GLU A 368 -2.55 -23.48 -10.91
C GLU A 368 -2.32 -22.02 -10.48
N VAL A 369 -1.54 -21.29 -11.25
CA VAL A 369 -1.39 -19.82 -11.13
C VAL A 369 -1.90 -19.20 -12.42
N MET A 370 -2.80 -18.23 -12.28
CA MET A 370 -3.23 -17.37 -13.37
C MET A 370 -2.66 -15.97 -13.15
N VAL A 371 -2.04 -15.42 -14.17
CA VAL A 371 -1.49 -14.06 -14.12
C VAL A 371 -2.19 -13.18 -15.15
N TRP A 372 -2.70 -12.05 -14.70
CA TRP A 372 -3.31 -11.04 -15.55
C TRP A 372 -2.44 -9.78 -15.55
N SER A 373 -2.06 -9.33 -16.76
CA SER A 373 -1.29 -8.10 -16.94
C SER A 373 -1.89 -7.28 -18.08
N GLY A 374 -2.10 -6.00 -17.84
CA GLY A 374 -2.62 -5.08 -18.82
C GLY A 374 -1.52 -4.54 -19.74
N THR A 375 -1.71 -4.57 -21.07
CA THR A 375 -0.74 -4.00 -22.02
C THR A 375 -0.62 -2.47 -21.91
N GLY A 376 -1.65 -1.79 -21.39
CA GLY A 376 -1.65 -0.35 -21.14
C GLY A 376 -1.26 0.03 -19.70
N ASP A 377 -0.85 -0.93 -18.87
CA ASP A 377 -0.45 -0.66 -17.49
C ASP A 377 0.78 0.25 -17.47
N GLN A 378 0.67 1.37 -16.73
CA GLN A 378 1.74 2.35 -16.59
C GLN A 378 2.59 2.13 -15.32
N VAL A 379 2.24 1.16 -14.51
CA VAL A 379 2.91 0.88 -13.22
C VAL A 379 3.63 -0.46 -13.25
N CYS A 380 2.93 -1.53 -13.66
CA CYS A 380 3.50 -2.86 -13.76
C CYS A 380 3.80 -3.21 -15.22
N ALA A 381 5.04 -3.52 -15.53
CA ALA A 381 5.41 -3.97 -16.87
C ALA A 381 4.74 -5.32 -17.16
N VAL A 382 4.24 -5.51 -18.40
CA VAL A 382 3.60 -6.78 -18.82
C VAL A 382 4.57 -7.95 -18.70
N GLU A 383 5.84 -7.71 -18.98
CA GLU A 383 6.93 -8.69 -18.88
C GLU A 383 7.06 -9.22 -17.44
N MET A 384 6.85 -8.38 -16.44
CA MET A 384 6.85 -8.82 -15.04
C MET A 384 5.82 -9.93 -14.79
N GLY A 385 4.60 -9.78 -15.31
CA GLY A 385 3.57 -10.82 -15.24
C GLY A 385 3.96 -12.11 -15.94
N GLN A 386 4.67 -12.02 -17.07
CA GLN A 386 5.20 -13.20 -17.79
C GLN A 386 6.28 -13.93 -16.99
N TRP A 387 7.11 -13.19 -16.22
CA TRP A 387 8.15 -13.82 -15.39
C TRP A 387 7.58 -14.46 -14.11
N VAL A 388 6.40 -14.00 -13.65
CA VAL A 388 5.70 -14.64 -12.52
C VAL A 388 5.08 -15.97 -12.91
N SER A 389 4.62 -16.12 -14.16
CA SER A 389 4.00 -17.35 -14.70
C SER A 389 5.07 -18.39 -15.04
#